data_d685730c5bab9bd4592fdbc4c41ca164
#
_entry.id   d685730c5bab9bd4592fdbc4c41ca164
#
_cell.length_a   1.000
_cell.length_b   1.000
_cell.length_c   1.000
_cell.angle_alpha   90.00
_cell.angle_beta   90.00
_cell.angle_gamma   90.00
#
_symmetry.space_group_name_H-M   'P 1'
#
loop_
_entity.id
_entity.type
_entity.pdbx_description
1 polymer ?
#
loop_
_entity_poly.entity_id
_entity_poly.type
_entity_poly.pdbx_seq_one_letter_code
_entity_poly.pdbx_strand_id
1 'polypeptide(L)'
;VDVKWVNEQGESERGFGAVQKLREAQNAWEGYLDQEALTKVIQENARINATPEGQSKNPKKSDIAVGWKQGFDPIRELINRSYGAGFRSYDYYTADAVSVISEETFYGNRIKHVKNWLNDKNDVGYSLYSEKEKEYIIDQYEALDAPFYFDYHDGWYQLLENLGFIPMLGILILGFVMAGIFSNEFKWKADAVYFSTLHGRTKATSTKIKAGLLLVTVVYWTAMLIYSFFTLGYLGFEGAGCVVQLRVWKSLYNITMWQAWILAMFCGYIGNLFLAALTM
;
A
#
# COMPACT_ATOMS: atom_id res chain seq x y z
N VAL A 1 11.24 2.02 8.88
CA VAL A 1 10.87 2.94 7.78
C VAL A 1 11.97 3.99 7.67
N ASP A 2 12.63 4.08 6.52
CA ASP A 2 13.74 5.00 6.29
C ASP A 2 13.24 6.16 5.41
N VAL A 3 12.60 7.16 6.03
CA VAL A 3 12.18 8.38 5.34
C VAL A 3 13.39 9.30 5.19
N LYS A 4 13.62 9.73 3.97
CA LYS A 4 14.73 10.62 3.59
C LYS A 4 14.16 11.97 3.16
N TRP A 5 14.71 13.03 3.71
CA TRP A 5 14.51 14.41 3.28
C TRP A 5 15.81 14.97 2.70
N VAL A 6 15.74 15.61 1.57
CA VAL A 6 16.90 16.32 0.99
C VAL A 6 16.72 17.81 1.26
N ASN A 7 17.68 18.43 1.96
CA ASN A 7 17.64 19.84 2.29
C ASN A 7 18.09 20.74 1.11
N GLU A 8 18.04 22.05 1.30
CA GLU A 8 18.43 23.02 0.27
C GLU A 8 19.90 22.94 -0.16
N GLN A 9 20.75 22.33 0.66
CA GLN A 9 22.16 22.08 0.39
C GLN A 9 22.42 20.77 -0.35
N GLY A 10 21.37 19.97 -0.62
CA GLY A 10 21.45 18.65 -1.24
C GLY A 10 21.90 17.56 -0.28
N GLU A 11 21.85 17.81 1.03
CA GLU A 11 22.19 16.82 2.06
C GLU A 11 20.97 16.03 2.48
N SER A 12 21.18 14.74 2.75
CA SER A 12 20.11 13.85 3.15
C SER A 12 19.96 13.80 4.66
N GLU A 13 18.79 14.20 5.14
CA GLU A 13 18.37 14.03 6.53
C GLU A 13 17.48 12.80 6.66
N ARG A 14 17.46 12.16 7.84
CA ARG A 14 16.67 10.96 8.15
C ARG A 14 16.03 11.07 9.51
N GLY A 15 15.09 10.17 9.79
CA GLY A 15 14.43 10.09 11.09
C GLY A 15 13.20 11.01 11.18
N PHE A 16 12.74 11.25 12.41
CA PHE A 16 11.47 11.94 12.66
C PHE A 16 11.43 13.37 12.10
N GLY A 17 12.55 14.11 12.16
CA GLY A 17 12.63 15.45 11.58
C GLY A 17 12.44 15.46 10.04
N ALA A 18 12.99 14.44 9.35
CA ALA A 18 12.78 14.28 7.91
C ALA A 18 11.31 13.99 7.58
N VAL A 19 10.64 13.15 8.39
CA VAL A 19 9.20 12.88 8.25
C VAL A 19 8.38 14.15 8.38
N GLN A 20 8.65 14.99 9.38
CA GLN A 20 7.91 16.23 9.57
C GLN A 20 8.09 17.20 8.40
N LYS A 21 9.32 17.38 7.93
CA LYS A 21 9.61 18.24 6.76
C LYS A 21 8.91 17.74 5.48
N LEU A 22 8.96 16.43 5.23
CA LEU A 22 8.29 15.84 4.09
C LEU A 22 6.77 16.03 4.17
N ARG A 23 6.20 15.82 5.34
CA ARG A 23 4.77 16.03 5.61
C ARG A 23 4.36 17.49 5.38
N GLU A 24 5.10 18.46 5.93
CA GLU A 24 4.85 19.88 5.70
C GLU A 24 4.94 20.25 4.21
N ALA A 25 5.92 19.70 3.50
CA ALA A 25 6.09 19.94 2.07
C ALA A 25 4.94 19.35 1.23
N GLN A 26 4.47 18.14 1.57
CA GLN A 26 3.35 17.50 0.87
C GLN A 26 2.00 18.15 1.22
N ASN A 27 1.79 18.57 2.47
CA ASN A 27 0.58 19.28 2.87
C ASN A 27 0.41 20.64 2.17
N ALA A 28 1.48 21.25 1.68
CA ALA A 28 1.38 22.45 0.84
C ALA A 28 0.70 22.19 -0.52
N TRP A 29 0.51 20.93 -0.89
CA TRP A 29 -0.15 20.47 -2.11
C TRP A 29 -1.47 19.72 -1.82
N GLU A 30 -1.96 19.77 -0.58
CA GLU A 30 -3.23 19.19 -0.19
C GLU A 30 -4.39 19.78 -0.99
N GLY A 31 -5.29 18.92 -1.47
CA GLY A 31 -6.48 19.31 -2.19
C GLY A 31 -6.87 18.34 -3.30
N TYR A 32 -7.88 18.72 -4.07
CA TYR A 32 -8.27 17.94 -5.23
C TYR A 32 -7.26 18.09 -6.36
N LEU A 33 -6.91 16.98 -7.00
CA LEU A 33 -6.04 16.94 -8.19
C LEU A 33 -6.85 17.30 -9.44
N ASP A 34 -7.38 18.51 -9.44
CA ASP A 34 -8.11 19.11 -10.53
C ASP A 34 -7.17 19.75 -11.59
N GLN A 35 -7.75 20.41 -12.57
CA GLN A 35 -7.02 21.08 -13.65
C GLN A 35 -6.00 22.08 -13.12
N GLU A 36 -6.33 22.84 -12.08
CA GLU A 36 -5.45 23.89 -11.53
C GLU A 36 -4.27 23.27 -10.81
N ALA A 37 -4.53 22.30 -9.92
CA ALA A 37 -3.50 21.58 -9.16
C ALA A 37 -2.52 20.86 -10.10
N LEU A 38 -3.02 20.12 -11.09
CA LEU A 38 -2.21 19.41 -12.07
C LEU A 38 -1.34 20.38 -12.90
N THR A 39 -1.90 21.50 -13.32
CA THR A 39 -1.17 22.54 -14.07
C THR A 39 -0.06 23.15 -13.22
N LYS A 40 -0.34 23.45 -11.94
CA LYS A 40 0.64 23.97 -10.99
C LYS A 40 1.81 22.99 -10.80
N VAL A 41 1.54 21.69 -10.68
CA VAL A 41 2.59 20.67 -10.56
C VAL A 41 3.50 20.66 -11.78
N ILE A 42 2.95 20.67 -13.00
CA ILE A 42 3.75 20.67 -14.24
C ILE A 42 4.57 21.95 -14.37
N GLN A 43 3.99 23.10 -14.05
CA GLN A 43 4.71 24.38 -14.10
C GLN A 43 5.87 24.42 -13.10
N GLU A 44 5.65 23.95 -11.87
CA GLU A 44 6.70 23.92 -10.86
C GLU A 44 7.78 22.89 -11.20
N ASN A 45 7.40 21.72 -11.72
CA ASN A 45 8.35 20.72 -12.21
C ASN A 45 9.22 21.29 -13.35
N ALA A 46 8.61 21.98 -14.31
CA ALA A 46 9.34 22.63 -15.42
C ALA A 46 10.26 23.74 -14.91
N ARG A 47 9.80 24.57 -13.95
CA ARG A 47 10.60 25.61 -13.30
C ARG A 47 11.86 25.04 -12.66
N ILE A 48 11.71 23.95 -11.88
CA ILE A 48 12.84 23.29 -11.22
C ILE A 48 13.80 22.68 -12.25
N ASN A 49 13.27 22.01 -13.28
CA ASN A 49 14.08 21.41 -14.33
C ASN A 49 14.88 22.44 -15.15
N ALA A 50 14.40 23.67 -15.24
CA ALA A 50 15.11 24.77 -15.93
C ALA A 50 16.24 25.38 -15.09
N THR A 51 16.37 25.07 -13.80
CA THR A 51 17.44 25.58 -12.94
C THR A 51 18.80 24.93 -13.27
N PRO A 52 19.91 25.58 -12.92
CA PRO A 52 21.26 25.01 -13.08
C PRO A 52 21.40 23.66 -12.31
N GLU A 53 20.73 23.51 -11.18
CA GLU A 53 20.69 22.30 -10.37
C GLU A 53 19.91 21.19 -11.08
N GLY A 54 18.74 21.50 -11.64
CA GLY A 54 17.90 20.56 -12.40
C GLY A 54 18.57 20.04 -13.68
N GLN A 55 19.43 20.84 -14.30
CA GLN A 55 20.19 20.46 -15.50
C GLN A 55 21.56 19.85 -15.19
N SER A 56 21.96 19.78 -13.92
CA SER A 56 23.29 19.36 -13.52
C SER A 56 23.46 17.85 -13.62
N LYS A 57 24.58 17.42 -14.21
CA LYS A 57 25.06 16.04 -14.18
C LYS A 57 25.80 15.68 -12.88
N ASN A 58 26.07 16.66 -12.03
CA ASN A 58 26.70 16.44 -10.74
C ASN A 58 25.64 15.94 -9.73
N PRO A 59 25.82 14.73 -9.14
CA PRO A 59 24.83 14.15 -8.21
C PRO A 59 24.45 15.09 -7.06
N LYS A 60 25.43 15.77 -6.44
CA LYS A 60 25.16 16.70 -5.33
C LYS A 60 24.28 17.88 -5.73
N LYS A 61 24.41 18.38 -6.95
CA LYS A 61 23.58 19.49 -7.45
C LYS A 61 22.21 18.98 -7.88
N SER A 62 22.14 17.83 -8.57
CA SER A 62 20.86 17.24 -8.96
C SER A 62 20.03 16.83 -7.74
N ASP A 63 20.67 16.41 -6.63
CA ASP A 63 19.97 16.10 -5.38
C ASP A 63 19.24 17.31 -4.79
N ILE A 64 19.75 18.52 -4.98
CA ILE A 64 19.05 19.76 -4.59
C ILE A 64 17.74 19.89 -5.37
N ALA A 65 17.78 19.72 -6.68
CA ALA A 65 16.56 19.76 -7.51
C ALA A 65 15.55 18.65 -7.15
N VAL A 66 16.03 17.48 -6.79
CA VAL A 66 15.17 16.39 -6.24
C VAL A 66 14.55 16.84 -4.91
N GLY A 67 15.33 17.49 -4.04
CA GLY A 67 14.83 18.05 -2.78
C GLY A 67 13.66 19.02 -2.98
N TRP A 68 13.74 19.92 -3.96
CA TRP A 68 12.66 20.86 -4.26
C TRP A 68 11.37 20.21 -4.77
N LYS A 69 11.44 19.01 -5.34
CA LYS A 69 10.27 18.27 -5.86
C LYS A 69 9.57 17.42 -4.79
N GLN A 70 10.17 17.18 -3.63
CA GLN A 70 9.67 16.22 -2.63
C GLN A 70 8.24 16.47 -2.18
N GLY A 71 7.79 17.75 -2.14
CA GLY A 71 6.42 18.09 -1.75
C GLY A 71 5.36 17.58 -2.74
N PHE A 72 5.65 17.57 -4.03
CA PHE A 72 4.71 17.16 -5.07
C PHE A 72 5.14 15.91 -5.84
N ASP A 73 6.23 15.26 -5.45
CA ASP A 73 6.73 14.07 -6.16
C ASP A 73 5.70 12.93 -6.22
N PRO A 74 4.88 12.67 -5.19
CA PRO A 74 3.79 11.70 -5.30
C PRO A 74 2.79 12.02 -6.42
N ILE A 75 2.46 13.31 -6.61
CA ILE A 75 1.55 13.74 -7.70
C ILE A 75 2.26 13.62 -9.05
N ARG A 76 3.54 14.00 -9.11
CA ARG A 76 4.38 13.83 -10.30
C ARG A 76 4.48 12.35 -10.71
N GLU A 77 4.55 11.43 -9.75
CA GLU A 77 4.54 10.00 -10.03
C GLU A 77 3.23 9.55 -10.69
N LEU A 78 2.09 10.07 -10.26
CA LEU A 78 0.80 9.81 -10.92
C LEU A 78 0.79 10.32 -12.37
N ILE A 79 1.38 11.47 -12.63
CA ILE A 79 1.53 12.02 -13.99
C ILE A 79 2.43 11.10 -14.83
N ASN A 80 3.55 10.61 -14.29
CA ASN A 80 4.39 9.63 -14.98
C ASN A 80 3.61 8.37 -15.38
N ARG A 81 2.73 7.90 -14.51
CA ARG A 81 1.89 6.72 -14.76
C ARG A 81 0.78 6.99 -15.76
N SER A 82 0.15 8.15 -15.68
CA SER A 82 -0.93 8.53 -16.60
C SER A 82 -0.43 8.79 -18.01
N TYR A 83 0.69 9.48 -18.16
CA TYR A 83 1.24 9.85 -19.47
C TYR A 83 2.30 8.89 -19.99
N GLY A 84 2.58 7.80 -19.26
CA GLY A 84 3.50 6.74 -19.70
C GLY A 84 3.04 6.03 -20.96
N ALA A 85 3.92 5.22 -21.56
CA ALA A 85 3.67 4.58 -22.84
C ALA A 85 2.60 3.48 -22.83
N GLY A 86 2.13 3.02 -21.67
CA GLY A 86 1.09 2.01 -21.55
C GLY A 86 0.86 1.52 -20.12
N PHE A 87 -0.10 0.62 -19.97
CA PHE A 87 -0.56 0.14 -18.66
C PHE A 87 0.54 -0.45 -17.77
N ARG A 88 1.55 -1.10 -18.35
CA ARG A 88 2.64 -1.77 -17.62
C ARG A 88 3.94 -0.99 -17.62
N SER A 89 4.05 0.06 -18.44
CA SER A 89 5.26 0.88 -18.53
C SER A 89 5.30 1.90 -17.40
N TYR A 90 6.52 2.24 -17.02
CA TYR A 90 6.80 3.32 -16.09
C TYR A 90 8.12 3.97 -16.48
N ASP A 91 8.11 5.28 -16.66
CA ASP A 91 9.29 6.09 -16.85
C ASP A 91 9.21 7.31 -15.92
N TYR A 92 10.20 7.44 -15.05
CA TYR A 92 10.31 8.51 -14.07
C TYR A 92 10.36 9.91 -14.72
N TYR A 93 10.84 10.01 -15.95
CA TYR A 93 11.01 11.30 -16.65
C TYR A 93 9.82 11.70 -17.52
N THR A 94 8.78 10.91 -17.58
CA THR A 94 7.59 11.20 -18.40
C THR A 94 7.00 12.56 -18.06
N ALA A 95 6.85 12.90 -16.76
CA ALA A 95 6.30 14.19 -16.32
C ALA A 95 7.20 15.39 -16.72
N ASP A 96 8.48 15.18 -16.97
CA ASP A 96 9.40 16.24 -17.42
C ASP A 96 9.16 16.61 -18.88
N ALA A 97 8.58 15.70 -19.68
CA ALA A 97 8.23 15.92 -21.08
C ALA A 97 6.79 16.45 -21.26
N VAL A 98 5.95 16.42 -20.21
CA VAL A 98 4.58 16.92 -20.26
C VAL A 98 4.57 18.44 -20.11
N SER A 99 4.25 19.16 -21.18
CA SER A 99 4.17 20.63 -21.18
C SER A 99 2.75 21.15 -20.97
N VAL A 100 1.74 20.33 -21.32
CA VAL A 100 0.32 20.66 -21.17
C VAL A 100 -0.38 19.46 -20.57
N ILE A 101 -1.18 19.69 -19.55
CA ILE A 101 -1.97 18.67 -18.86
C ILE A 101 -3.43 19.10 -18.84
N SER A 102 -4.35 18.16 -19.07
CA SER A 102 -5.76 18.36 -18.78
C SER A 102 -6.25 17.28 -17.81
N GLU A 103 -7.17 17.67 -16.93
CA GLU A 103 -7.81 16.76 -15.98
C GLU A 103 -8.44 15.57 -16.70
N GLU A 104 -9.20 15.84 -17.77
CA GLU A 104 -9.84 14.82 -18.61
C GLU A 104 -8.80 13.82 -19.17
N THR A 105 -7.70 14.32 -19.73
CA THR A 105 -6.63 13.47 -20.27
C THR A 105 -5.92 12.67 -19.17
N PHE A 106 -5.66 13.32 -18.03
CA PHE A 106 -4.98 12.69 -16.90
C PHE A 106 -5.75 11.47 -16.37
N TYR A 107 -7.04 11.61 -16.10
CA TYR A 107 -7.86 10.49 -15.64
C TYR A 107 -8.25 9.55 -16.78
N GLY A 108 -8.53 10.09 -17.98
CA GLY A 108 -8.88 9.31 -19.18
C GLY A 108 -7.78 8.36 -19.63
N ASN A 109 -6.52 8.75 -19.52
CA ASN A 109 -5.38 7.88 -19.87
C ASN A 109 -5.35 6.60 -19.04
N ARG A 110 -5.74 6.66 -17.77
CA ARG A 110 -5.84 5.47 -16.90
C ARG A 110 -6.80 4.44 -17.49
N ILE A 111 -7.97 4.89 -17.93
CA ILE A 111 -8.99 4.04 -18.54
C ILE A 111 -8.52 3.56 -19.92
N LYS A 112 -7.95 4.46 -20.72
CA LYS A 112 -7.40 4.13 -22.04
C LYS A 112 -6.30 3.05 -21.96
N HIS A 113 -5.40 3.17 -21.00
CA HIS A 113 -4.32 2.21 -20.83
C HIS A 113 -4.82 0.81 -20.46
N VAL A 114 -5.80 0.70 -19.56
CA VAL A 114 -6.36 -0.61 -19.22
C VAL A 114 -7.15 -1.20 -20.38
N LYS A 115 -7.94 -0.40 -21.11
CA LYS A 115 -8.67 -0.85 -22.31
C LYS A 115 -7.69 -1.39 -23.36
N ASN A 116 -6.61 -0.67 -23.64
CA ASN A 116 -5.59 -1.11 -24.59
C ASN A 116 -4.95 -2.43 -24.12
N TRP A 117 -4.54 -2.51 -22.87
CA TRP A 117 -3.90 -3.70 -22.30
C TRP A 117 -4.80 -4.95 -22.34
N LEU A 118 -6.11 -4.79 -22.14
CA LEU A 118 -7.08 -5.89 -22.20
C LEU A 118 -7.43 -6.32 -23.63
N ASN A 119 -7.30 -5.43 -24.61
CA ASN A 119 -7.77 -5.68 -25.98
C ASN A 119 -6.63 -5.85 -27.00
N ASP A 120 -5.38 -5.53 -26.67
CA ASP A 120 -4.24 -5.78 -27.55
C ASP A 120 -3.83 -7.26 -27.47
N LYS A 121 -3.87 -7.94 -28.63
CA LYS A 121 -3.52 -9.36 -28.77
C LYS A 121 -2.06 -9.68 -28.38
N ASN A 122 -1.20 -8.66 -28.37
CA ASN A 122 0.20 -8.81 -27.99
C ASN A 122 0.40 -8.66 -26.47
N ASP A 123 -0.62 -8.22 -25.74
CA ASP A 123 -0.55 -8.06 -24.29
C ASP A 123 -1.11 -9.28 -23.54
N VAL A 124 -0.52 -9.56 -22.39
CA VAL A 124 -0.94 -10.67 -21.53
C VAL A 124 -2.40 -10.50 -21.07
N GLY A 125 -2.86 -9.27 -20.87
CA GLY A 125 -4.24 -8.97 -20.48
C GLY A 125 -5.27 -9.50 -21.45
N TYR A 126 -4.95 -9.56 -22.74
CA TYR A 126 -5.85 -10.07 -23.76
C TYR A 126 -6.24 -11.55 -23.54
N SER A 127 -5.27 -12.39 -23.20
CA SER A 127 -5.48 -13.83 -23.05
C SER A 127 -5.78 -14.26 -21.61
N LEU A 128 -5.53 -13.38 -20.62
CA LEU A 128 -5.67 -13.71 -19.21
C LEU A 128 -7.12 -13.67 -18.72
N TYR A 129 -7.95 -12.82 -19.34
CA TYR A 129 -9.31 -12.53 -18.89
C TYR A 129 -10.35 -12.87 -19.97
N SER A 130 -11.49 -13.42 -19.52
CA SER A 130 -12.68 -13.58 -20.38
C SER A 130 -13.31 -12.20 -20.69
N GLU A 131 -14.14 -12.12 -21.71
CA GLU A 131 -14.80 -10.86 -22.10
C GLU A 131 -15.62 -10.23 -20.94
N LYS A 132 -16.31 -11.06 -20.15
CA LYS A 132 -17.06 -10.58 -18.97
C LYS A 132 -16.15 -10.00 -17.88
N GLU A 133 -14.97 -10.59 -17.67
CA GLU A 133 -13.99 -10.07 -16.72
C GLU A 133 -13.37 -8.77 -17.22
N LYS A 134 -13.14 -8.66 -18.54
CA LYS A 134 -12.65 -7.42 -19.16
C LYS A 134 -13.67 -6.28 -18.99
N GLU A 135 -14.95 -6.54 -19.26
CA GLU A 135 -16.05 -5.59 -19.03
C GLU A 135 -16.06 -5.15 -17.55
N TYR A 136 -16.06 -6.09 -16.62
CA TYR A 136 -16.04 -5.79 -15.20
C TYR A 136 -14.83 -4.92 -14.80
N ILE A 137 -13.63 -5.24 -15.29
CA ILE A 137 -12.41 -4.46 -15.02
C ILE A 137 -12.58 -3.02 -15.54
N ILE A 138 -13.06 -2.86 -16.75
CA ILE A 138 -13.28 -1.55 -17.37
C ILE A 138 -14.29 -0.73 -16.58
N ASP A 139 -15.43 -1.33 -16.21
CA ASP A 139 -16.48 -0.69 -15.42
C ASP A 139 -15.95 -0.19 -14.08
N GLN A 140 -15.09 -0.99 -13.39
CA GLN A 140 -14.46 -0.56 -12.14
C GLN A 140 -13.50 0.62 -12.33
N TYR A 141 -12.78 0.68 -13.46
CA TYR A 141 -11.91 1.80 -13.78
C TYR A 141 -12.70 3.07 -14.11
N GLU A 142 -13.85 2.95 -14.76
CA GLU A 142 -14.74 4.06 -15.11
C GLU A 142 -15.56 4.56 -13.92
N ALA A 143 -15.86 3.68 -12.95
CA ALA A 143 -16.61 4.00 -11.74
C ALA A 143 -15.82 4.79 -10.69
N LEU A 144 -14.52 4.99 -10.88
CA LEU A 144 -13.70 5.74 -9.92
C LEU A 144 -13.99 7.24 -10.02
N ASP A 145 -14.42 7.82 -8.90
CA ASP A 145 -14.68 9.25 -8.80
C ASP A 145 -13.40 10.08 -8.99
N ALA A 146 -13.46 11.06 -9.85
CA ALA A 146 -12.42 12.06 -10.10
C ALA A 146 -13.01 13.47 -9.87
N PRO A 147 -12.20 14.45 -9.46
CA PRO A 147 -10.76 14.39 -9.17
C PRO A 147 -10.43 13.73 -7.83
N PHE A 148 -9.24 13.12 -7.73
CA PHE A 148 -8.75 12.53 -6.49
C PHE A 148 -8.38 13.61 -5.48
N TYR A 149 -8.73 13.39 -4.21
CA TYR A 149 -8.24 14.22 -3.12
C TYR A 149 -6.86 13.74 -2.69
N PHE A 150 -5.88 14.65 -2.73
CA PHE A 150 -4.51 14.42 -2.29
C PHE A 150 -4.30 15.03 -0.90
N ASP A 151 -3.71 14.27 -0.02
CA ASP A 151 -3.24 14.65 1.30
C ASP A 151 -2.00 13.80 1.61
N TYR A 152 -1.19 14.21 2.58
CA TYR A 152 -0.09 13.38 3.07
C TYR A 152 -0.60 12.03 3.56
N HIS A 153 -0.10 10.94 2.97
CA HIS A 153 -0.64 9.60 3.23
C HIS A 153 0.43 8.51 3.41
N ASP A 154 1.68 8.89 3.64
CA ASP A 154 2.80 7.94 3.74
C ASP A 154 2.63 6.95 4.89
N GLY A 155 1.99 7.35 6.00
CA GLY A 155 1.66 6.45 7.10
C GLY A 155 0.76 5.29 6.68
N TRP A 156 -0.32 5.59 5.97
CA TRP A 156 -1.26 4.60 5.46
C TRP A 156 -0.66 3.75 4.35
N TYR A 157 0.10 4.37 3.45
CA TYR A 157 0.81 3.63 2.42
C TYR A 157 1.77 2.61 3.02
N GLN A 158 2.57 3.00 4.01
CA GLN A 158 3.51 2.11 4.68
C GLN A 158 2.82 0.97 5.43
N LEU A 159 1.64 1.25 6.03
CA LEU A 159 0.82 0.20 6.62
C LEU A 159 0.39 -0.84 5.57
N LEU A 160 -0.12 -0.38 4.43
CA LEU A 160 -0.61 -1.25 3.36
C LEU A 160 0.54 -2.05 2.71
N GLU A 161 1.69 -1.44 2.52
CA GLU A 161 2.86 -2.10 1.92
C GLU A 161 3.36 -3.28 2.76
N ASN A 162 3.35 -3.15 4.09
CA ASN A 162 3.84 -4.19 5.00
C ASN A 162 2.75 -5.18 5.48
N LEU A 163 1.49 -4.96 5.11
CA LEU A 163 0.39 -5.84 5.52
C LEU A 163 0.53 -7.29 5.03
N GLY A 164 1.25 -7.54 3.95
CA GLY A 164 1.54 -8.90 3.50
C GLY A 164 2.54 -9.62 4.40
N PHE A 165 3.56 -8.91 4.87
CA PHE A 165 4.69 -9.49 5.59
C PHE A 165 4.39 -9.75 7.08
N ILE A 166 3.75 -8.80 7.77
CA ILE A 166 3.51 -8.89 9.22
C ILE A 166 2.53 -10.01 9.59
N PRO A 167 1.37 -10.16 8.93
CA PRO A 167 0.51 -11.32 9.16
C PRO A 167 1.20 -12.66 8.85
N MET A 168 2.06 -12.70 7.84
CA MET A 168 2.82 -13.92 7.49
C MET A 168 3.79 -14.33 8.60
N LEU A 169 4.49 -13.39 9.23
CA LEU A 169 5.31 -13.68 10.42
C LEU A 169 4.45 -14.17 11.58
N GLY A 170 3.29 -13.54 11.80
CA GLY A 170 2.31 -13.95 12.80
C GLY A 170 1.87 -15.41 12.60
N ILE A 171 1.57 -15.81 11.37
CA ILE A 171 1.21 -17.17 10.98
C ILE A 171 2.31 -18.17 11.37
N LEU A 172 3.57 -17.88 11.06
CA LEU A 172 4.68 -18.78 11.37
C LEU A 172 4.84 -18.98 12.89
N ILE A 173 4.81 -17.90 13.67
CA ILE A 173 4.96 -17.94 15.12
C ILE A 173 3.78 -18.67 15.76
N LEU A 174 2.56 -18.27 15.40
CA LEU A 174 1.33 -18.87 15.95
C LEU A 174 1.16 -20.32 15.52
N GLY A 175 1.48 -20.67 14.26
CA GLY A 175 1.45 -22.05 13.78
C GLY A 175 2.37 -22.94 14.60
N PHE A 176 3.56 -22.48 14.96
CA PHE A 176 4.50 -23.22 15.82
C PHE A 176 3.92 -23.45 17.23
N VAL A 177 3.27 -22.45 17.81
CA VAL A 177 2.61 -22.56 19.11
C VAL A 177 1.42 -23.50 19.04
N MET A 178 0.61 -23.40 17.97
CA MET A 178 -0.60 -24.23 17.78
C MET A 178 -0.26 -25.70 17.57
N ALA A 179 0.80 -26.02 16.84
CA ALA A 179 1.26 -27.40 16.64
C ALA A 179 1.58 -28.14 17.96
N GLY A 180 1.92 -27.38 19.02
CA GLY A 180 2.16 -27.92 20.35
C GLY A 180 0.91 -28.31 21.14
N ILE A 181 -0.27 -27.79 20.76
CA ILE A 181 -1.50 -27.92 21.57
C ILE A 181 -1.90 -29.40 21.83
N PHE A 182 -1.78 -30.25 20.82
CA PHE A 182 -2.07 -31.66 20.92
C PHE A 182 -0.81 -32.53 20.98
N SER A 183 0.25 -32.16 20.27
CA SER A 183 1.48 -32.97 20.22
C SER A 183 2.20 -33.04 21.57
N ASN A 184 2.04 -32.07 22.44
CA ASN A 184 2.61 -32.09 23.78
C ASN A 184 2.06 -33.21 24.68
N GLU A 185 0.81 -33.69 24.47
CA GLU A 185 0.26 -34.81 25.22
C GLU A 185 1.05 -36.11 24.93
N PHE A 186 1.42 -36.32 23.68
CA PHE A 186 2.25 -37.46 23.26
C PHE A 186 3.68 -37.31 23.76
N LYS A 187 4.25 -36.11 23.68
CA LYS A 187 5.60 -35.84 24.16
C LYS A 187 5.78 -36.10 25.66
N TRP A 188 4.76 -35.79 26.45
CA TRP A 188 4.77 -35.99 27.90
C TRP A 188 4.18 -37.34 28.32
N LYS A 189 3.83 -38.23 27.37
CA LYS A 189 3.22 -39.55 27.61
C LYS A 189 1.92 -39.47 28.42
N ALA A 190 1.21 -38.35 28.28
CA ALA A 190 -0.07 -38.09 28.95
C ALA A 190 -1.29 -38.52 28.11
N ASP A 191 -1.05 -38.92 26.84
CA ASP A 191 -2.06 -39.30 25.86
C ASP A 191 -2.97 -40.40 26.34
N ALA A 192 -2.43 -41.45 26.97
CA ALA A 192 -3.24 -42.57 27.51
C ALA A 192 -4.23 -42.09 28.58
N VAL A 193 -3.80 -41.20 29.49
CA VAL A 193 -4.68 -40.64 30.54
C VAL A 193 -5.68 -39.70 29.92
N TYR A 194 -5.23 -38.83 29.01
CA TYR A 194 -6.08 -37.85 28.33
C TYR A 194 -7.23 -38.52 27.55
N PHE A 195 -6.93 -39.57 26.77
CA PHE A 195 -7.95 -40.26 25.97
C PHE A 195 -8.76 -41.30 26.71
N SER A 196 -8.35 -41.76 27.91
CA SER A 196 -9.12 -42.69 28.76
C SER A 196 -10.18 -42.01 29.61
N THR A 197 -10.07 -40.71 29.85
CA THR A 197 -11.04 -39.97 30.67
C THR A 197 -12.34 -39.68 29.92
N LEU A 198 -13.48 -39.65 30.64
CA LEU A 198 -14.81 -39.41 30.08
C LEU A 198 -14.91 -38.10 29.29
N HIS A 199 -14.18 -37.08 29.71
CA HIS A 199 -14.22 -35.74 29.09
C HIS A 199 -12.97 -35.39 28.24
N GLY A 200 -11.96 -36.27 28.20
CA GLY A 200 -10.72 -36.04 27.47
C GLY A 200 -10.92 -35.88 25.96
N ARG A 201 -11.70 -36.82 25.38
CA ARG A 201 -11.96 -36.83 23.93
C ARG A 201 -12.93 -35.75 23.43
N THR A 202 -13.76 -35.22 24.31
CA THR A 202 -14.81 -34.25 23.92
C THR A 202 -14.58 -32.86 24.49
N LYS A 203 -14.80 -32.69 25.80
CA LYS A 203 -14.71 -31.36 26.43
C LYS A 203 -13.29 -30.80 26.41
N ALA A 204 -12.28 -31.60 26.77
CA ALA A 204 -10.91 -31.14 26.82
C ALA A 204 -10.39 -30.79 25.42
N THR A 205 -10.67 -31.59 24.39
CA THR A 205 -10.34 -31.32 23.00
C THR A 205 -10.99 -30.02 22.53
N SER A 206 -12.31 -29.87 22.73
CA SER A 206 -13.04 -28.66 22.36
C SER A 206 -12.50 -27.40 23.08
N THR A 207 -12.15 -27.53 24.37
CA THR A 207 -11.58 -26.43 25.15
C THR A 207 -10.21 -26.03 24.64
N LYS A 208 -9.34 -26.98 24.26
CA LYS A 208 -8.03 -26.71 23.66
C LYS A 208 -8.15 -25.97 22.34
N ILE A 209 -9.05 -26.41 21.45
CA ILE A 209 -9.30 -25.73 20.17
C ILE A 209 -9.78 -24.31 20.41
N LYS A 210 -10.77 -24.09 21.28
CA LYS A 210 -11.27 -22.76 21.60
C LYS A 210 -10.20 -21.86 22.21
N ALA A 211 -9.41 -22.39 23.13
CA ALA A 211 -8.30 -21.64 23.74
C ALA A 211 -7.23 -21.26 22.71
N GLY A 212 -6.90 -22.16 21.79
CA GLY A 212 -5.97 -21.89 20.71
C GLY A 212 -6.47 -20.81 19.75
N LEU A 213 -7.72 -20.91 19.30
CA LEU A 213 -8.33 -19.88 18.45
C LEU A 213 -8.44 -18.51 19.16
N LEU A 214 -8.76 -18.51 20.45
CA LEU A 214 -8.77 -17.28 21.27
C LEU A 214 -7.36 -16.68 21.36
N LEU A 215 -6.35 -17.50 21.58
CA LEU A 215 -4.95 -17.05 21.62
C LEU A 215 -4.54 -16.42 20.30
N VAL A 216 -4.84 -17.06 19.16
CA VAL A 216 -4.59 -16.50 17.83
C VAL A 216 -5.27 -15.15 17.66
N THR A 217 -6.54 -15.05 18.05
CA THR A 217 -7.32 -13.82 17.96
C THR A 217 -6.65 -12.68 18.76
N VAL A 218 -6.36 -12.93 20.03
CA VAL A 218 -5.77 -11.91 20.92
C VAL A 218 -4.40 -11.49 20.41
N VAL A 219 -3.53 -12.43 20.08
CA VAL A 219 -2.16 -12.14 19.64
C VAL A 219 -2.17 -11.39 18.29
N TYR A 220 -2.98 -11.85 17.33
CA TYR A 220 -3.09 -11.19 16.02
C TYR A 220 -3.53 -9.75 16.15
N TRP A 221 -4.69 -9.50 16.78
CA TRP A 221 -5.23 -8.14 16.89
C TRP A 221 -4.32 -7.22 17.70
N THR A 222 -3.74 -7.71 18.79
CA THR A 222 -2.79 -6.91 19.59
C THR A 222 -1.57 -6.53 18.75
N ALA A 223 -0.94 -7.48 18.06
CA ALA A 223 0.23 -7.21 17.23
C ALA A 223 -0.08 -6.21 16.11
N MET A 224 -1.21 -6.39 15.41
CA MET A 224 -1.60 -5.53 14.30
C MET A 224 -1.97 -4.11 14.76
N LEU A 225 -2.67 -3.97 15.89
CA LEU A 225 -3.00 -2.65 16.46
C LEU A 225 -1.74 -1.92 16.94
N ILE A 226 -0.82 -2.62 17.62
CA ILE A 226 0.46 -2.05 18.03
C ILE A 226 1.25 -1.58 16.82
N TYR A 227 1.41 -2.43 15.81
CA TYR A 227 2.09 -2.08 14.56
C TYR A 227 1.48 -0.84 13.90
N SER A 228 0.15 -0.82 13.77
CA SER A 228 -0.57 0.30 13.14
C SER A 228 -0.39 1.60 13.92
N PHE A 229 -0.51 1.52 15.25
CA PHE A 229 -0.34 2.69 16.12
C PHE A 229 1.07 3.28 16.03
N PHE A 230 2.11 2.43 16.07
CA PHE A 230 3.49 2.92 15.95
C PHE A 230 3.81 3.46 14.57
N THR A 231 3.32 2.83 13.50
CA THR A 231 3.55 3.29 12.13
C THR A 231 2.88 4.64 11.88
N LEU A 232 1.58 4.76 12.21
CA LEU A 232 0.86 6.02 12.05
C LEU A 232 1.32 7.09 13.03
N GLY A 233 1.69 6.71 14.26
CA GLY A 233 2.25 7.65 15.24
C GLY A 233 3.58 8.25 14.81
N TYR A 234 4.39 7.48 14.06
CA TYR A 234 5.65 7.94 13.52
C TYR A 234 5.50 8.73 12.21
N LEU A 235 4.70 8.23 11.27
CA LEU A 235 4.57 8.79 9.91
C LEU A 235 3.42 9.79 9.76
N GLY A 236 2.39 9.73 10.58
CA GLY A 236 1.20 10.59 10.51
C GLY A 236 -0.08 9.80 10.24
N PHE A 237 -1.21 10.35 10.72
CA PHE A 237 -2.56 9.78 10.57
C PHE A 237 -3.33 10.39 9.39
N GLU A 238 -2.78 11.40 8.74
CA GLU A 238 -3.40 12.10 7.62
C GLU A 238 -3.54 11.17 6.41
N GLY A 239 -4.39 11.57 5.46
CA GLY A 239 -4.59 10.84 4.22
C GLY A 239 -5.39 9.56 4.34
N ALA A 240 -6.04 9.29 5.48
CA ALA A 240 -6.90 8.12 5.66
C ALA A 240 -8.02 8.04 4.60
N GLY A 241 -8.57 9.20 4.23
CA GLY A 241 -9.62 9.35 3.22
C GLY A 241 -9.14 9.34 1.78
N CYS A 242 -7.84 9.38 1.55
CA CYS A 242 -7.28 9.33 0.21
C CYS A 242 -7.56 7.98 -0.47
N VAL A 243 -7.82 8.00 -1.77
CA VAL A 243 -8.06 6.78 -2.55
C VAL A 243 -6.75 5.99 -2.72
N VAL A 244 -6.84 4.67 -2.70
CA VAL A 244 -5.65 3.80 -2.83
C VAL A 244 -4.91 4.00 -4.15
N GLN A 245 -5.56 4.52 -5.18
CA GLN A 245 -4.99 4.82 -6.49
C GLN A 245 -3.89 5.87 -6.44
N LEU A 246 -3.82 6.71 -5.42
CA LEU A 246 -2.70 7.65 -5.25
C LEU A 246 -1.35 6.95 -5.15
N ARG A 247 -1.32 5.70 -4.66
CA ARG A 247 -0.09 4.89 -4.59
C ARG A 247 -0.14 3.66 -5.48
N VAL A 248 -1.30 3.02 -5.55
CA VAL A 248 -1.53 1.84 -6.38
C VAL A 248 -2.40 2.24 -7.56
N TRP A 249 -1.83 3.02 -8.50
CA TRP A 249 -2.52 3.57 -9.67
C TRP A 249 -3.40 2.58 -10.42
N LYS A 250 -3.01 1.32 -10.43
CA LYS A 250 -3.71 0.21 -11.12
C LYS A 250 -4.77 -0.47 -10.27
N SER A 251 -5.03 -0.04 -9.04
CA SER A 251 -6.05 -0.67 -8.21
C SER A 251 -7.43 -0.56 -8.86
N LEU A 252 -8.14 -1.70 -8.90
CA LEU A 252 -9.53 -1.79 -9.36
C LEU A 252 -10.53 -1.23 -8.34
N TYR A 253 -10.14 -1.24 -7.06
CA TYR A 253 -11.08 -0.98 -5.98
C TYR A 253 -11.15 0.51 -5.66
N ASN A 254 -12.36 1.07 -5.76
CA ASN A 254 -12.65 2.46 -5.39
C ASN A 254 -12.83 2.58 -3.87
N ILE A 255 -11.74 2.34 -3.14
CA ILE A 255 -11.69 2.36 -1.69
C ILE A 255 -10.62 3.33 -1.19
N THR A 256 -10.85 3.86 0.01
CA THR A 256 -9.88 4.71 0.69
C THR A 256 -8.75 3.89 1.32
N MET A 257 -7.64 4.56 1.66
CA MET A 257 -6.51 3.94 2.34
C MET A 257 -6.94 3.22 3.63
N TRP A 258 -7.79 3.86 4.43
CA TRP A 258 -8.28 3.30 5.67
C TRP A 258 -9.22 2.09 5.46
N GLN A 259 -10.09 2.12 4.42
CA GLN A 259 -10.93 0.98 4.05
C GLN A 259 -10.08 -0.21 3.57
N ALA A 260 -9.05 0.06 2.76
CA ALA A 260 -8.10 -0.97 2.33
C ALA A 260 -7.38 -1.61 3.52
N TRP A 261 -6.97 -0.79 4.51
CA TRP A 261 -6.34 -1.28 5.72
C TRP A 261 -7.27 -2.19 6.53
N ILE A 262 -8.53 -1.79 6.77
CA ILE A 262 -9.52 -2.64 7.46
C ILE A 262 -9.71 -3.97 6.72
N LEU A 263 -9.93 -3.91 5.41
CA LEU A 263 -10.13 -5.12 4.60
C LEU A 263 -8.95 -6.08 4.73
N ALA A 264 -7.74 -5.55 4.60
CA ALA A 264 -6.52 -6.35 4.71
C ALA A 264 -6.31 -6.93 6.12
N MET A 265 -6.65 -6.19 7.17
CA MET A 265 -6.65 -6.66 8.56
C MET A 265 -7.59 -7.86 8.76
N PHE A 266 -8.82 -7.78 8.27
CA PHE A 266 -9.77 -8.88 8.37
C PHE A 266 -9.36 -10.10 7.52
N CYS A 267 -8.89 -9.88 6.29
CA CYS A 267 -8.38 -10.97 5.45
C CYS A 267 -7.18 -11.68 6.09
N GLY A 268 -6.26 -10.91 6.64
CA GLY A 268 -5.11 -11.46 7.38
C GLY A 268 -5.53 -12.24 8.63
N TYR A 269 -6.52 -11.75 9.36
CA TYR A 269 -7.08 -12.45 10.53
C TYR A 269 -7.70 -13.82 10.15
N ILE A 270 -8.53 -13.83 9.11
CA ILE A 270 -9.15 -15.09 8.62
C ILE A 270 -8.07 -16.07 8.17
N GLY A 271 -7.05 -15.61 7.45
CA GLY A 271 -5.91 -16.42 7.06
C GLY A 271 -5.15 -17.03 8.25
N ASN A 272 -4.93 -16.23 9.30
CA ASN A 272 -4.28 -16.71 10.54
C ASN A 272 -5.15 -17.76 11.27
N LEU A 273 -6.47 -17.56 11.37
CA LEU A 273 -7.38 -18.54 11.97
C LEU A 273 -7.38 -19.85 11.19
N PHE A 274 -7.45 -19.76 9.84
CA PHE A 274 -7.46 -20.96 8.99
C PHE A 274 -6.18 -21.77 9.15
N LEU A 275 -5.02 -21.13 9.11
CA LEU A 275 -3.73 -21.82 9.28
C LEU A 275 -3.52 -22.35 10.70
N ALA A 276 -3.97 -21.62 11.73
CA ALA A 276 -3.96 -22.12 13.09
C ALA A 276 -4.80 -23.39 13.24
N ALA A 277 -5.98 -23.42 12.61
CA ALA A 277 -6.83 -24.62 12.62
C ALA A 277 -6.19 -25.80 11.87
N LEU A 278 -5.43 -25.56 10.80
CA LEU A 278 -4.71 -26.62 10.08
C LEU A 278 -3.49 -27.16 10.85
N THR A 279 -2.89 -26.37 11.74
CA THR A 279 -1.69 -26.76 12.50
C THR A 279 -2.03 -27.41 13.84
N MET A 280 -3.27 -27.34 14.31
CA MET A 280 -3.78 -28.03 15.49
C MET A 280 -4.03 -29.53 15.21
#